data_df6ff9ac2d7affa7d5e272e09bc5622c
#
_entry.id   df6ff9ac2d7affa7d5e272e09bc5622c
#
_cell.length_a   1.000
_cell.length_b   1.000
_cell.length_c   1.000
_cell.angle_alpha   90.00
_cell.angle_beta   90.00
_cell.angle_gamma   90.00
#
_symmetry.space_group_name_H-M   'P 1'
#
loop_
_entity.id
_entity.type
_entity.pdbx_description
1 polymer ?
#
loop_
_entity_poly.entity_id
_entity_poly.type
_entity_poly.pdbx_seq_one_letter_code
_entity_poly.pdbx_strand_id
1 'polypeptide(L)' 'MQQTLISDKKPSHLTAQDFLAFGVNQIAYIKPVQDDNGTAYSLYAADGTLISTFDSEERAATGALNNSLAPVIVH' A
#
# COMPACT_ATOMS: atom_id res chain seq x y z
N MET A 1 -3.70 -24.34 -12.20
CA MET A 1 -3.86 -23.87 -12.21
C MET A 1 -4.10 -22.90 -11.83
N GLN A 2 -3.89 -22.75 -11.68
CA GLN A 2 -4.07 -21.92 -11.48
C GLN A 2 -3.72 -21.09 -11.04
N GLN A 3 -3.32 -21.21 -10.77
CA GLN A 3 -2.93 -20.52 -10.41
C GLN A 3 -2.31 -19.70 -10.90
N THR A 4 -1.87 -20.10 -11.38
CA THR A 4 -1.40 -19.32 -12.11
C THR A 4 -1.98 -18.09 -12.32
N LEU A 5 -3.06 -18.04 -12.24
CA LEU A 5 -3.66 -16.93 -12.29
C LEU A 5 -3.19 -15.93 -11.42
N ILE A 6 -2.76 -16.30 -10.31
CA ILE A 6 -2.29 -15.43 -9.36
C ILE A 6 -1.16 -14.61 -9.84
N SER A 7 -0.32 -15.16 -10.64
CA SER A 7 0.84 -14.44 -11.09
C SER A 7 0.46 -13.25 -11.96
N ASP A 8 -0.75 -13.22 -12.43
CA ASP A 8 -1.15 -12.10 -13.21
C ASP A 8 -1.61 -10.95 -12.36
N LYS A 9 -1.74 -11.16 -11.07
CA LYS A 9 -2.20 -10.11 -10.22
C LYS A 9 -1.07 -9.21 -9.87
N LYS A 10 -1.28 -7.93 -9.93
CA LYS A 10 -0.31 -6.97 -9.49
C LYS A 10 -0.61 -6.60 -8.07
N PRO A 11 0.41 -6.28 -7.28
CA PRO A 11 0.18 -5.91 -5.89
C PRO A 11 -0.82 -4.78 -5.74
N SER A 12 -0.85 -3.85 -6.69
CA SER A 12 -1.77 -2.74 -6.60
C SER A 12 -3.23 -3.15 -6.74
N HIS A 13 -3.49 -4.38 -7.16
CA HIS A 13 -4.85 -4.86 -7.33
C HIS A 13 -5.32 -5.70 -6.15
N LEU A 14 -4.51 -5.88 -5.15
CA LEU A 14 -4.91 -6.65 -3.99
C LEU A 14 -5.88 -5.83 -3.16
N THR A 15 -6.84 -6.50 -2.55
CA THR A 15 -7.81 -5.85 -1.69
C THR A 15 -7.38 -5.99 -0.24
N ALA A 16 -8.04 -5.26 0.64
CA ALA A 16 -7.77 -5.39 2.06
C ALA A 16 -8.02 -6.82 2.54
N GLN A 17 -9.01 -7.50 1.95
CA GLN A 17 -9.28 -8.87 2.31
C GLN A 17 -8.15 -9.80 1.95
N ASP A 18 -7.51 -9.55 0.82
CA ASP A 18 -6.36 -10.36 0.41
C ASP A 18 -5.25 -10.25 1.43
N PHE A 19 -5.03 -9.05 1.95
CA PHE A 19 -3.97 -8.84 2.94
C PHE A 19 -4.34 -9.47 4.28
N LEU A 20 -5.61 -9.48 4.63
CA LEU A 20 -6.03 -10.15 5.86
C LEU A 20 -5.75 -11.65 5.79
N ALA A 21 -5.85 -12.22 4.60
CA ALA A 21 -5.53 -13.64 4.43
C ALA A 21 -4.06 -13.93 4.70
N PHE A 22 -3.21 -12.91 4.65
CA PHE A 22 -1.79 -13.08 4.97
C PHE A 22 -1.49 -12.67 6.42
N GLY A 23 -2.52 -12.45 7.22
CA GLY A 23 -2.31 -12.08 8.61
C GLY A 23 -2.27 -10.59 8.89
N VAL A 24 -2.50 -9.78 7.88
CA VAL A 24 -2.49 -8.32 8.04
C VAL A 24 -3.88 -7.88 8.43
N ASN A 25 -4.03 -7.26 9.57
CA ASN A 25 -5.36 -6.88 10.07
C ASN A 25 -5.55 -5.38 10.25
N GLN A 26 -4.63 -4.58 9.74
CA GLN A 26 -4.78 -3.13 9.77
C GLN A 26 -4.46 -2.57 8.41
N ILE A 27 -5.02 -1.43 8.10
CA ILE A 27 -4.79 -0.81 6.80
C ILE A 27 -4.00 0.48 6.95
N ALA A 28 -3.36 0.87 5.87
CA ALA A 28 -2.69 2.14 5.77
C ALA A 28 -3.06 2.77 4.43
N TYR A 29 -3.20 4.09 4.40
CA TYR A 29 -3.58 4.80 3.19
C TYR A 29 -2.35 5.40 2.54
N ILE A 30 -2.25 5.24 1.23
CA ILE A 30 -1.18 5.85 0.45
C ILE A 30 -1.79 6.94 -0.39
N LYS A 31 -1.32 8.18 -0.19
CA LYS A 31 -1.84 9.34 -0.92
C LYS A 31 -0.73 10.00 -1.71
N PRO A 32 -0.97 10.30 -2.98
CA PRO A 32 0.01 11.05 -3.75
C PRO A 32 0.02 12.50 -3.29
N VAL A 33 1.21 13.06 -3.15
CA VAL A 33 1.39 14.44 -2.72
C VAL A 33 2.35 15.11 -3.68
N GLN A 34 1.99 16.27 -4.20
CA GLN A 34 2.85 17.01 -5.09
C GLN A 34 3.78 17.90 -4.29
N ASP A 35 5.04 17.95 -4.68
CA ASP A 35 5.98 18.88 -4.10
C ASP A 35 6.90 19.42 -5.20
N ASP A 36 7.92 20.16 -4.84
CA ASP A 36 8.79 20.80 -5.83
C ASP A 36 9.56 19.79 -6.67
N ASN A 37 9.72 18.58 -6.18
CA ASN A 37 10.46 17.54 -6.88
C ASN A 37 9.55 16.58 -7.62
N GLY A 38 8.25 16.80 -7.62
CA GLY A 38 7.30 15.95 -8.31
C GLY A 38 6.32 15.32 -7.35
N THR A 39 5.96 14.06 -7.60
CA THR A 39 4.97 13.37 -6.78
C THR A 39 5.66 12.48 -5.77
N ALA A 40 5.28 12.63 -4.50
CA ALA A 40 5.68 11.72 -3.45
C ALA A 40 4.46 10.95 -2.99
N TYR A 41 4.65 9.89 -2.25
CA TYR A 41 3.56 9.05 -1.79
C TYR A 41 3.63 8.94 -0.28
N SER A 42 2.66 9.53 0.39
CA SER A 42 2.62 9.54 1.83
C SER A 42 1.80 8.38 2.36
N LEU A 43 2.34 7.72 3.35
CA LEU A 43 1.70 6.57 3.96
C LEU A 43 1.12 6.97 5.30
N TYR A 44 -0.18 6.77 5.49
CA TYR A 44 -0.87 7.14 6.70
C TYR A 44 -1.49 5.92 7.37
N ALA A 45 -1.43 5.90 8.68
CA ALA A 45 -2.16 4.89 9.44
C ALA A 45 -3.65 5.14 9.33
N ALA A 46 -4.44 4.17 9.73
CA ALA A 46 -5.90 4.28 9.64
C ALA A 46 -6.45 5.46 10.42
N ASP A 47 -5.77 5.88 11.47
CA ASP A 47 -6.21 7.01 12.28
C ASP A 47 -5.74 8.36 11.70
N GLY A 48 -5.08 8.34 10.57
CA GLY A 48 -4.61 9.57 9.92
C GLY A 48 -3.19 9.97 10.26
N THR A 49 -2.49 9.23 11.10
CA THR A 49 -1.12 9.56 11.47
C THR A 49 -0.18 9.29 10.31
N LEU A 50 0.65 10.24 9.96
CA LEU A 50 1.64 10.06 8.90
C LEU A 50 2.71 9.10 9.39
N ILE A 51 2.95 8.04 8.63
CA ILE A 51 3.97 7.06 8.97
C ILE A 51 5.27 7.42 8.26
N SER A 52 5.22 7.64 6.97
CA SER A 52 6.41 7.95 6.20
C SER A 52 6.02 8.44 4.82
N THR A 53 6.99 8.95 4.07
CA THR A 53 6.78 9.40 2.70
C THR A 53 7.80 8.71 1.81
N PHE A 54 7.36 8.29 0.64
CA PHE A 54 8.17 7.50 -0.27
C PHE A 54 8.15 8.14 -1.65
N ASP A 55 9.12 7.79 -2.47
CA ASP A 55 9.23 8.36 -3.81
C ASP A 55 8.47 7.55 -4.87
N SER A 56 7.88 6.44 -4.49
CA SER A 56 7.03 5.67 -5.40
C SER A 56 5.93 4.98 -4.66
N GLU A 57 4.86 4.67 -5.40
CA GLU A 57 3.74 3.95 -4.84
C GLU A 57 4.15 2.55 -4.38
N GLU A 58 5.01 1.91 -5.15
CA GLU A 58 5.49 0.58 -4.80
C GLU A 58 6.27 0.58 -3.51
N ARG A 59 7.09 1.58 -3.31
CA ARG A 59 7.87 1.67 -2.07
C ARG A 59 6.98 1.94 -0.88
N ALA A 60 5.94 2.75 -1.07
CA ALA A 60 4.99 3.01 -0.02
C ALA A 60 4.24 1.74 0.35
N ALA A 61 3.84 0.95 -0.64
CA ALA A 61 3.14 -0.30 -0.38
C ALA A 61 4.04 -1.29 0.36
N THR A 62 5.30 -1.38 -0.06
CA THR A 62 6.25 -2.25 0.61
C THR A 62 6.46 -1.79 2.05
N GLY A 63 6.55 -0.49 2.26
CA GLY A 63 6.69 0.05 3.61
C GLY A 63 5.50 -0.31 4.49
N ALA A 64 4.29 -0.26 3.93
CA ALA A 64 3.10 -0.64 4.67
C ALA A 64 3.19 -2.12 5.06
N LEU A 65 3.53 -2.99 4.12
CA LEU A 65 3.61 -4.40 4.39
C LEU A 65 4.68 -4.73 5.42
N ASN A 66 5.79 -4.01 5.39
CA ASN A 66 6.85 -4.21 6.37
C ASN A 66 6.39 -3.85 7.78
N ASN A 67 5.34 -3.07 7.89
CA ASN A 67 4.77 -2.70 9.17
C ASN A 67 3.49 -3.48 9.46
N SER A 68 3.27 -4.56 8.73
CA SER A 68 2.09 -5.42 8.89
C SER A 68 0.79 -4.66 8.62
N LEU A 69 0.83 -3.74 7.67
CA LEU A 69 -0.34 -2.97 7.28
C LEU A 69 -0.71 -3.26 5.83
N ALA A 70 -1.99 -3.31 5.54
CA ALA A 70 -2.47 -3.51 4.18
C ALA A 70 -2.54 -2.16 3.48
N PRO A 71 -1.81 -1.94 2.40
CA PRO A 71 -1.83 -0.64 1.72
C PRO A 71 -3.11 -0.44 0.91
N VAL A 72 -3.71 0.72 1.07
CA VAL A 72 -4.89 1.13 0.32
C VAL A 72 -4.53 2.43 -0.40
N ILE A 73 -4.60 2.41 -1.71
CA ILE A 73 -4.21 3.57 -2.48
C ILE A 73 -5.38 4.51 -2.65
N VAL A 74 -5.15 5.77 -2.30
CA VAL A 74 -6.18 6.80 -2.37
C VAL A 74 -5.78 7.77 -3.46
N HIS A 75 -6.70 8.03 -4.37
CA HIS A 75 -6.41 8.95 -5.47
C HIS A 75 -7.15 10.26 -5.35
#